data_d35aa8affbcf4e6b1329c4d80f6144a3
#
_entry.id   d35aa8affbcf4e6b1329c4d80f6144a3
#
_cell.length_a   1.000
_cell.length_b   1.000
_cell.length_c   1.000
_cell.angle_alpha   90.00
_cell.angle_beta   90.00
_cell.angle_gamma   90.00
#
_symmetry.space_group_name_H-M   'P 1'
#
loop_
_entity.id
_entity.type
_entity.pdbx_description
1 polymer ?
#
loop_
_entity_poly.entity_id
_entity_poly.type
_entity_poly.pdbx_seq_one_letter_code
_entity_poly.pdbx_strand_id
1 'polypeptide(L)'
;MSSTIPEYEDYVAEEVTPQENASATAIESETTEASQDRVTSETTAFHDVPQETQVVPKKKMSKRKLRIIFAVAAILVIVLVVLLTPSKFDKVKNECLDIAGTVGSGKNYFSLDTYPDSYENMDDTLKALLLPGIQERTLKAIKHANEALGFPGSVYSDMLSTNAIMGRQIEENSKYKVSWTYHPSRGLEVTYTKK
;
A
#
# COMPACT_ATOMS: atom_id res chain seq x y z
N MET A 1 41.97 -16.79 -40.46
CA MET A 1 40.51 -16.93 -40.46
C MET A 1 39.95 -15.68 -39.82
N SER A 2 39.49 -14.78 -40.68
CA SER A 2 39.03 -13.45 -40.30
C SER A 2 37.55 -13.56 -39.94
N SER A 3 37.21 -13.23 -38.70
CA SER A 3 35.83 -13.19 -38.24
C SER A 3 35.26 -11.77 -38.41
N THR A 4 34.37 -11.63 -39.36
CA THR A 4 33.67 -10.38 -39.67
C THR A 4 32.52 -10.23 -38.68
N ILE A 5 32.51 -9.15 -37.94
CA ILE A 5 31.42 -8.75 -37.04
C ILE A 5 30.37 -8.05 -37.91
N PRO A 6 29.08 -8.40 -37.86
CA PRO A 6 28.05 -7.66 -38.57
C PRO A 6 27.79 -6.30 -37.90
N GLU A 7 27.80 -5.28 -38.75
CA GLU A 7 27.47 -3.88 -38.48
C GLU A 7 26.00 -3.74 -38.12
N TYR A 8 25.73 -3.08 -37.01
CA TYR A 8 24.38 -2.84 -36.50
C TYR A 8 23.83 -1.61 -37.23
N GLU A 9 22.82 -1.82 -38.09
CA GLU A 9 22.12 -0.73 -38.76
C GLU A 9 21.26 0.05 -37.77
N ASP A 10 21.41 1.40 -37.81
CA ASP A 10 20.64 2.41 -37.10
C ASP A 10 19.13 2.27 -37.43
N TYR A 11 18.33 1.89 -36.41
CA TYR A 11 16.88 2.05 -36.47
C TYR A 11 16.51 3.45 -36.00
N VAL A 12 16.13 4.25 -36.97
CA VAL A 12 15.53 5.59 -36.76
C VAL A 12 14.17 5.40 -36.07
N ALA A 13 14.03 5.96 -34.90
CA ALA A 13 12.76 6.02 -34.16
C ALA A 13 11.79 6.96 -34.86
N GLU A 14 10.70 6.44 -35.36
CA GLU A 14 9.55 7.18 -35.87
C GLU A 14 8.72 7.74 -34.72
N GLU A 15 8.65 9.05 -34.65
CA GLU A 15 7.95 9.85 -33.65
C GLU A 15 6.44 9.74 -33.86
N VAL A 16 5.74 8.97 -33.01
CA VAL A 16 4.28 8.89 -33.00
C VAL A 16 3.72 9.92 -32.04
N THR A 17 3.15 11.00 -32.61
CA THR A 17 2.39 12.01 -31.89
C THR A 17 1.07 11.44 -31.34
N PRO A 18 0.68 11.72 -30.10
CA PRO A 18 -0.63 11.34 -29.57
C PRO A 18 -1.73 12.27 -30.09
N GLN A 19 -2.71 11.69 -30.69
CA GLN A 19 -3.95 12.36 -31.08
C GLN A 19 -4.86 12.54 -29.85
N GLU A 20 -5.13 13.76 -29.54
CA GLU A 20 -6.07 14.27 -28.52
C GLU A 20 -7.51 13.96 -28.99
N ASN A 21 -8.25 13.17 -28.23
CA ASN A 21 -9.70 13.07 -28.39
C ASN A 21 -10.38 13.51 -27.09
N ALA A 22 -10.78 14.76 -27.12
CA ALA A 22 -11.74 15.33 -26.20
C ALA A 22 -13.15 14.83 -26.54
N SER A 23 -13.83 14.23 -25.60
CA SER A 23 -15.29 14.11 -25.62
C SER A 23 -15.83 14.42 -24.23
N ALA A 24 -16.28 15.65 -24.11
CA ALA A 24 -17.05 16.14 -22.99
C ALA A 24 -18.47 15.58 -23.05
N THR A 25 -18.95 15.02 -21.96
CA THR A 25 -20.40 14.85 -21.75
C THR A 25 -20.73 15.41 -20.37
N ALA A 26 -21.29 16.61 -20.42
CA ALA A 26 -21.99 17.25 -19.32
C ALA A 26 -23.30 16.51 -19.05
N ILE A 27 -23.60 16.23 -17.80
CA ILE A 27 -24.96 15.93 -17.35
C ILE A 27 -25.33 16.92 -16.25
N GLU A 28 -26.38 17.65 -16.55
CA GLU A 28 -27.01 18.72 -15.80
C GLU A 28 -27.55 18.26 -14.44
N SER A 29 -27.33 19.14 -13.49
CA SER A 29 -27.97 19.15 -12.17
C SER A 29 -29.39 19.73 -12.29
N GLU A 30 -30.39 19.01 -11.83
CA GLU A 30 -31.73 19.56 -11.62
C GLU A 30 -31.96 19.86 -10.15
N THR A 31 -32.08 21.14 -9.89
CA THR A 31 -32.57 21.79 -8.67
C THR A 31 -34.11 21.68 -8.63
N THR A 32 -34.66 21.26 -7.51
CA THR A 32 -36.07 21.50 -7.24
C THR A 32 -36.21 22.24 -5.93
N GLU A 33 -36.60 23.50 -6.07
CA GLU A 33 -37.07 24.41 -5.03
C GLU A 33 -38.54 24.13 -4.63
N ALA A 34 -38.80 24.53 -3.38
CA ALA A 34 -40.01 25.20 -2.88
C ALA A 34 -41.26 24.39 -2.57
N SER A 35 -41.70 24.49 -1.34
CA SER A 35 -43.00 25.13 -1.05
C SER A 35 -43.11 25.53 0.42
N GLN A 36 -43.32 26.82 0.61
CA GLN A 36 -43.87 27.46 1.80
C GLN A 36 -45.37 27.21 1.87
N ASP A 37 -45.92 27.03 3.07
CA ASP A 37 -47.23 27.54 3.54
C ASP A 37 -47.20 27.44 5.07
N ARG A 38 -47.20 28.46 5.77
CA ARG A 38 -48.04 29.60 6.19
C ARG A 38 -49.35 29.19 6.89
N VAL A 39 -49.54 29.87 8.08
CA VAL A 39 -50.77 30.18 8.82
C VAL A 39 -51.19 29.11 9.85
N THR A 40 -51.43 29.37 11.14
CA THR A 40 -52.17 30.50 11.76
C THR A 40 -51.89 30.47 13.26
N SER A 41 -51.93 31.66 13.85
CA SER A 41 -51.98 31.99 15.26
C SER A 41 -53.14 31.36 16.01
N GLU A 42 -52.92 30.92 17.23
CA GLU A 42 -53.94 31.07 18.29
C GLU A 42 -53.26 31.25 19.66
N THR A 43 -53.59 32.39 20.21
CA THR A 43 -53.27 32.88 21.54
C THR A 43 -54.10 32.14 22.56
N THR A 44 -53.49 31.56 23.59
CA THR A 44 -54.17 31.43 24.90
C THR A 44 -53.20 31.60 26.03
N ALA A 45 -53.69 32.33 27.01
CA ALA A 45 -53.03 33.01 28.09
C ALA A 45 -52.53 32.11 29.22
N PHE A 46 -51.51 32.67 29.90
CA PHE A 46 -51.21 32.62 31.32
C PHE A 46 -51.31 31.29 32.08
N HIS A 47 -50.16 30.74 32.42
CA HIS A 47 -49.99 30.31 33.81
C HIS A 47 -48.54 30.54 34.22
N ASP A 48 -48.38 31.52 35.11
CA ASP A 48 -47.13 31.88 35.77
C ASP A 48 -46.82 30.81 36.84
N VAL A 49 -45.86 29.93 36.54
CA VAL A 49 -45.28 29.02 37.52
C VAL A 49 -43.85 29.47 37.72
N PRO A 50 -43.41 29.85 38.92
CA PRO A 50 -42.02 30.20 39.16
C PRO A 50 -41.17 28.96 38.96
N GLN A 51 -40.41 28.93 37.88
CA GLN A 51 -39.41 27.91 37.62
C GLN A 51 -38.23 28.17 38.56
N GLU A 52 -38.23 27.43 39.68
CA GLU A 52 -37.13 27.35 40.61
C GLU A 52 -35.90 26.84 39.81
N THR A 53 -35.03 27.78 39.50
CA THR A 53 -33.77 27.51 38.81
C THR A 53 -32.91 26.71 39.76
N GLN A 54 -32.96 25.40 39.70
CA GLN A 54 -32.02 24.53 40.38
C GLN A 54 -30.62 24.82 39.80
N VAL A 55 -29.87 25.66 40.50
CA VAL A 55 -28.46 25.88 40.29
C VAL A 55 -27.73 24.58 40.63
N VAL A 56 -27.51 23.74 39.62
CA VAL A 56 -26.65 22.56 39.80
C VAL A 56 -25.26 23.03 40.17
N PRO A 57 -24.74 22.70 41.37
CA PRO A 57 -23.44 23.15 41.80
C PRO A 57 -22.37 22.56 40.87
N LYS A 58 -21.74 23.41 40.07
CA LYS A 58 -20.56 23.03 39.24
C LYS A 58 -19.44 22.63 40.21
N LYS A 59 -19.33 21.32 40.48
CA LYS A 59 -18.32 20.72 41.34
C LYS A 59 -16.95 21.04 40.73
N LYS A 60 -16.23 22.01 41.28
CA LYS A 60 -14.88 22.39 40.85
C LYS A 60 -13.98 21.17 41.02
N MET A 61 -13.57 20.54 39.92
CA MET A 61 -12.63 19.43 39.95
C MET A 61 -11.28 19.91 40.51
N SER A 62 -10.73 19.15 41.45
CA SER A 62 -9.42 19.43 42.03
C SER A 62 -8.36 19.44 40.90
N LYS A 63 -7.45 20.43 40.95
CA LYS A 63 -6.33 20.57 39.99
C LYS A 63 -5.50 19.28 39.84
N ARG A 64 -5.42 18.47 40.90
CA ARG A 64 -4.76 17.14 40.87
C ARG A 64 -5.52 16.15 40.02
N LYS A 65 -6.85 16.04 40.13
CA LYS A 65 -7.69 15.15 39.32
C LYS A 65 -7.64 15.56 37.85
N LEU A 66 -7.63 16.85 37.54
CA LEU A 66 -7.52 17.37 36.19
C LEU A 66 -6.18 16.98 35.54
N ARG A 67 -5.05 17.10 36.28
CA ARG A 67 -3.72 16.67 35.77
C ARG A 67 -3.66 15.16 35.47
N ILE A 68 -4.29 14.33 36.30
CA ILE A 68 -4.34 12.87 36.09
C ILE A 68 -5.15 12.55 34.83
N ILE A 69 -6.27 13.22 34.62
CA ILE A 69 -7.11 13.03 33.44
C ILE A 69 -6.32 13.39 32.16
N PHE A 70 -5.61 14.53 32.17
CA PHE A 70 -4.76 14.91 31.03
C PHE A 70 -3.61 13.94 30.80
N ALA A 71 -2.98 13.40 31.83
CA ALA A 71 -1.92 12.40 31.70
C ALA A 71 -2.45 11.10 31.10
N VAL A 72 -3.61 10.62 31.58
CA VAL A 72 -4.25 9.41 31.01
C VAL A 72 -4.67 9.63 29.55
N ALA A 73 -5.26 10.79 29.24
CA ALA A 73 -5.64 11.13 27.87
C ALA A 73 -4.41 11.18 26.93
N ALA A 74 -3.29 11.76 27.39
CA ALA A 74 -2.05 11.79 26.62
C ALA A 74 -1.50 10.39 26.35
N ILE A 75 -1.52 9.51 27.36
CA ILE A 75 -1.09 8.11 27.20
C ILE A 75 -2.00 7.37 26.19
N LEU A 76 -3.33 7.56 26.27
CA LEU A 76 -4.26 6.95 25.32
C LEU A 76 -4.01 7.42 23.88
N VAL A 77 -3.73 8.72 23.69
CA VAL A 77 -3.38 9.25 22.37
C VAL A 77 -2.08 8.62 21.84
N ILE A 78 -1.05 8.50 22.67
CA ILE A 78 0.22 7.86 22.28
C ILE A 78 -0.02 6.40 21.89
N VAL A 79 -0.77 5.65 22.69
CA VAL A 79 -1.11 4.24 22.39
C VAL A 79 -1.89 4.16 21.07
N LEU A 80 -2.86 5.05 20.86
CA LEU A 80 -3.63 5.09 19.63
C LEU A 80 -2.73 5.37 18.39
N VAL A 81 -1.81 6.33 18.51
CA VAL A 81 -0.85 6.64 17.43
C VAL A 81 0.03 5.43 17.13
N VAL A 82 0.55 4.73 18.15
CA VAL A 82 1.38 3.54 17.98
C VAL A 82 0.59 2.41 17.31
N LEU A 83 -0.69 2.23 17.66
CA LEU A 83 -1.55 1.21 17.06
C LEU A 83 -1.94 1.51 15.61
N LEU A 84 -2.03 2.80 15.24
CA LEU A 84 -2.39 3.24 13.89
C LEU A 84 -1.18 3.36 12.94
N THR A 85 0.06 3.38 13.46
CA THR A 85 1.25 3.41 12.61
C THR A 85 1.53 2.03 12.02
N PRO A 86 1.63 1.90 10.68
CA PRO A 86 1.97 0.63 10.05
C PRO A 86 3.36 0.18 10.51
N SER A 87 3.52 -1.12 10.75
CA SER A 87 4.83 -1.66 11.10
C SER A 87 5.82 -1.44 9.95
N LYS A 88 7.13 -1.40 10.27
CA LYS A 88 8.18 -1.30 9.24
C LYS A 88 8.00 -2.36 8.15
N PHE A 89 7.61 -3.56 8.54
CA PHE A 89 7.35 -4.68 7.62
C PHE A 89 6.20 -4.38 6.65
N ASP A 90 5.07 -3.84 7.16
CA ASP A 90 3.91 -3.49 6.33
C ASP A 90 4.22 -2.31 5.40
N LYS A 91 5.04 -1.36 5.86
CA LYS A 91 5.51 -0.26 5.02
C LYS A 91 6.35 -0.78 3.86
N VAL A 92 7.34 -1.63 4.12
CA VAL A 92 8.19 -2.25 3.07
C VAL A 92 7.35 -3.08 2.11
N LYS A 93 6.37 -3.86 2.61
CA LYS A 93 5.44 -4.60 1.75
C LYS A 93 4.70 -3.68 0.77
N ASN A 94 4.18 -2.55 1.25
CA ASN A 94 3.47 -1.59 0.40
C ASN A 94 4.40 -0.92 -0.63
N GLU A 95 5.63 -0.55 -0.22
CA GLU A 95 6.64 -0.04 -1.13
C GLU A 95 7.02 -1.06 -2.22
N CYS A 96 7.12 -2.34 -1.85
CA CYS A 96 7.34 -3.42 -2.82
C CYS A 96 6.15 -3.58 -3.77
N LEU A 97 4.91 -3.42 -3.30
CA LEU A 97 3.71 -3.44 -4.14
C LEU A 97 3.74 -2.30 -5.17
N ASP A 98 4.12 -1.09 -4.73
CA ASP A 98 4.25 0.07 -5.62
C ASP A 98 5.32 -0.14 -6.71
N ILE A 99 6.42 -0.81 -6.39
CA ILE A 99 7.52 -1.09 -7.32
C ILE A 99 7.18 -2.25 -8.27
N ALA A 100 6.76 -3.39 -7.73
CA ALA A 100 6.53 -4.63 -8.49
C ALA A 100 5.17 -4.66 -9.19
N GLY A 101 4.16 -3.96 -8.64
CA GLY A 101 2.77 -3.99 -9.09
C GLY A 101 1.96 -5.16 -8.55
N THR A 102 2.62 -6.25 -8.11
CA THR A 102 1.98 -7.42 -7.50
C THR A 102 2.82 -7.95 -6.34
N VAL A 103 2.15 -8.30 -5.24
CA VAL A 103 2.79 -8.89 -4.04
C VAL A 103 1.82 -9.90 -3.45
N GLY A 104 2.25 -11.16 -3.35
CA GLY A 104 1.53 -12.14 -2.55
C GLY A 104 1.64 -11.78 -1.07
N SER A 105 0.57 -11.88 -0.29
CA SER A 105 0.66 -11.49 1.12
C SER A 105 -0.28 -12.29 2.03
N GLY A 106 0.17 -12.47 3.27
CA GLY A 106 -0.61 -13.00 4.38
C GLY A 106 -0.40 -12.20 5.65
N LYS A 107 -0.84 -12.74 6.78
CA LYS A 107 -0.80 -12.04 8.06
C LYS A 107 0.62 -11.62 8.49
N ASN A 108 1.60 -12.50 8.30
CA ASN A 108 2.98 -12.31 8.78
C ASN A 108 4.02 -12.44 7.67
N TYR A 109 3.61 -12.51 6.41
CA TYR A 109 4.52 -12.65 5.28
C TYR A 109 4.06 -11.86 4.07
N PHE A 110 4.99 -11.61 3.16
CA PHE A 110 4.70 -11.25 1.77
C PHE A 110 5.69 -11.95 0.84
N SER A 111 5.28 -12.17 -0.40
CA SER A 111 6.09 -12.81 -1.43
C SER A 111 6.17 -11.97 -2.69
N LEU A 112 7.32 -12.06 -3.35
CA LEU A 112 7.61 -11.44 -4.63
C LEU A 112 8.00 -12.55 -5.60
N ASP A 113 7.33 -12.60 -6.74
CA ASP A 113 7.52 -13.62 -7.75
C ASP A 113 7.86 -12.97 -9.09
N THR A 114 8.96 -13.36 -9.70
CA THR A 114 9.39 -12.87 -11.03
C THR A 114 8.54 -13.42 -12.17
N TYR A 115 7.70 -14.41 -11.90
CA TYR A 115 6.72 -14.97 -12.82
C TYR A 115 5.39 -15.22 -12.08
N PRO A 116 4.59 -14.18 -11.81
CA PRO A 116 3.32 -14.34 -11.10
C PRO A 116 2.35 -15.30 -11.80
N ASP A 117 1.58 -16.08 -11.03
CA ASP A 117 0.62 -17.08 -11.54
C ASP A 117 -0.41 -16.48 -12.53
N SER A 118 -0.72 -15.18 -12.39
CA SER A 118 -1.60 -14.47 -13.34
C SER A 118 -1.14 -14.49 -14.78
N TYR A 119 0.15 -14.76 -15.02
CA TYR A 119 0.74 -14.84 -16.37
C TYR A 119 0.79 -16.27 -16.93
N GLU A 120 0.50 -17.29 -16.12
CA GLU A 120 0.59 -18.69 -16.55
C GLU A 120 -0.31 -19.00 -17.74
N ASN A 121 -1.53 -18.46 -17.74
CA ASN A 121 -2.55 -18.67 -18.79
C ASN A 121 -2.61 -17.55 -19.84
N MET A 122 -1.63 -16.66 -19.85
CA MET A 122 -1.56 -15.57 -20.82
C MET A 122 -1.02 -16.08 -22.18
N ASP A 123 -1.41 -15.42 -23.26
CA ASP A 123 -0.86 -15.66 -24.60
C ASP A 123 0.67 -15.46 -24.64
N ASP A 124 1.39 -16.31 -25.37
CA ASP A 124 2.85 -16.32 -25.38
C ASP A 124 3.45 -15.03 -25.95
N THR A 125 2.77 -14.39 -26.89
CA THR A 125 3.20 -13.10 -27.46
C THR A 125 3.13 -12.00 -26.42
N LEU A 126 2.03 -11.95 -25.63
CA LEU A 126 1.86 -11.01 -24.54
C LEU A 126 2.84 -11.30 -23.39
N LYS A 127 3.11 -12.58 -23.08
CA LYS A 127 4.15 -12.95 -22.11
C LYS A 127 5.51 -12.42 -22.53
N ALA A 128 5.91 -12.65 -23.78
CA ALA A 128 7.21 -12.19 -24.29
C ALA A 128 7.37 -10.66 -24.21
N LEU A 129 6.27 -9.92 -24.37
CA LEU A 129 6.27 -8.47 -24.30
C LEU A 129 6.31 -7.94 -22.86
N LEU A 130 5.53 -8.52 -21.95
CA LEU A 130 5.30 -7.96 -20.61
C LEU A 130 6.25 -8.52 -19.55
N LEU A 131 6.64 -9.79 -19.67
CA LEU A 131 7.41 -10.49 -18.65
C LEU A 131 8.77 -9.85 -18.31
N PRO A 132 9.57 -9.37 -19.28
CA PRO A 132 10.85 -8.72 -18.96
C PRO A 132 10.69 -7.51 -18.05
N GLY A 133 9.68 -6.67 -18.30
CA GLY A 133 9.40 -5.49 -17.48
C GLY A 133 8.89 -5.84 -16.08
N ILE A 134 8.17 -6.95 -15.94
CA ILE A 134 7.70 -7.44 -14.65
C ILE A 134 8.86 -7.99 -13.83
N GLN A 135 9.70 -8.82 -14.46
CA GLN A 135 10.90 -9.37 -13.82
C GLN A 135 11.82 -8.27 -13.32
N GLU A 136 12.10 -7.25 -14.12
CA GLU A 136 12.93 -6.12 -13.73
C GLU A 136 12.35 -5.39 -12.51
N ARG A 137 11.06 -5.06 -12.51
CA ARG A 137 10.39 -4.39 -11.38
C ARG A 137 10.40 -5.27 -10.13
N THR A 138 10.12 -6.57 -10.27
CA THR A 138 10.14 -7.50 -9.15
C THR A 138 11.54 -7.65 -8.56
N LEU A 139 12.58 -7.73 -9.37
CA LEU A 139 13.97 -7.75 -8.88
C LEU A 139 14.35 -6.46 -8.16
N LYS A 140 13.88 -5.30 -8.63
CA LYS A 140 14.04 -4.02 -7.92
C LYS A 140 13.33 -4.03 -6.56
N ALA A 141 12.11 -4.57 -6.50
CA ALA A 141 11.38 -4.72 -5.25
C ALA A 141 12.06 -5.67 -4.27
N ILE A 142 12.60 -6.81 -4.73
CA ILE A 142 13.37 -7.76 -3.92
C ILE A 142 14.62 -7.08 -3.34
N LYS A 143 15.37 -6.36 -4.17
CA LYS A 143 16.54 -5.59 -3.71
C LYS A 143 16.14 -4.58 -2.64
N HIS A 144 15.10 -3.79 -2.88
CA HIS A 144 14.56 -2.82 -1.93
C HIS A 144 14.15 -3.49 -0.60
N ALA A 145 13.42 -4.61 -0.65
CA ALA A 145 12.98 -5.34 0.53
C ALA A 145 14.18 -5.82 1.38
N ASN A 146 15.20 -6.39 0.74
CA ASN A 146 16.42 -6.82 1.44
C ASN A 146 17.10 -5.67 2.19
N GLU A 147 17.33 -4.55 1.52
CA GLU A 147 17.94 -3.36 2.11
C GLU A 147 17.08 -2.79 3.25
N ALA A 148 15.78 -2.59 2.99
CA ALA A 148 14.86 -2.01 3.94
C ALA A 148 14.63 -2.88 5.18
N LEU A 149 14.61 -4.21 5.04
CA LEU A 149 14.47 -5.16 6.15
C LEU A 149 15.80 -5.47 6.86
N GLY A 150 16.92 -4.98 6.33
CA GLY A 150 18.24 -5.09 6.95
C GLY A 150 18.92 -6.44 6.72
N PHE A 151 18.72 -7.05 5.56
CA PHE A 151 19.53 -8.18 5.12
C PHE A 151 20.84 -7.70 4.48
N PRO A 152 21.94 -8.45 4.62
CA PRO A 152 23.19 -8.14 3.94
C PRO A 152 23.04 -8.08 2.42
N GLY A 153 23.82 -7.23 1.75
CA GLY A 153 23.80 -7.15 0.28
C GLY A 153 24.17 -8.46 -0.43
N SER A 154 24.95 -9.34 0.22
CA SER A 154 25.25 -10.69 -0.27
C SER A 154 24.00 -11.52 -0.49
N VAL A 155 22.97 -11.40 0.36
CA VAL A 155 21.71 -12.16 0.23
C VAL A 155 21.05 -11.92 -1.13
N TYR A 156 21.05 -10.68 -1.61
CA TYR A 156 20.51 -10.39 -2.95
C TYR A 156 21.38 -11.03 -4.06
N SER A 157 22.69 -11.03 -3.91
CA SER A 157 23.61 -11.70 -4.85
C SER A 157 23.41 -13.21 -4.85
N ASP A 158 23.20 -13.81 -3.66
CA ASP A 158 22.90 -15.24 -3.51
C ASP A 158 21.58 -15.61 -4.19
N MET A 159 20.55 -14.77 -4.06
CA MET A 159 19.27 -14.94 -4.76
C MET A 159 19.46 -14.98 -6.28
N LEU A 160 20.25 -14.06 -6.84
CA LEU A 160 20.50 -13.98 -8.28
C LEU A 160 21.35 -15.15 -8.81
N SER A 161 22.20 -15.75 -7.96
CA SER A 161 23.04 -16.90 -8.30
C SER A 161 22.39 -18.25 -8.03
N THR A 162 21.20 -18.26 -7.41
CA THR A 162 20.46 -19.48 -7.08
C THR A 162 19.96 -20.16 -8.35
N ASN A 163 20.12 -21.47 -8.41
CA ASN A 163 19.60 -22.32 -9.48
C ASN A 163 18.65 -23.40 -8.97
N ALA A 164 18.00 -24.13 -9.90
CA ALA A 164 16.97 -25.12 -9.56
C ALA A 164 17.45 -26.29 -8.67
N ILE A 165 18.75 -26.61 -8.73
CA ILE A 165 19.33 -27.74 -7.96
C ILE A 165 19.53 -27.37 -6.49
N MET A 166 19.72 -26.07 -6.19
CA MET A 166 19.99 -25.59 -4.83
C MET A 166 18.77 -25.69 -3.91
N GLY A 167 17.56 -25.85 -4.46
CA GLY A 167 16.33 -25.90 -3.70
C GLY A 167 16.02 -24.59 -2.97
N ARG A 168 15.25 -24.68 -1.88
CA ARG A 168 14.88 -23.51 -1.08
C ARG A 168 16.04 -23.05 -0.21
N GLN A 169 16.42 -21.80 -0.36
CA GLN A 169 17.42 -21.12 0.45
C GLN A 169 16.73 -20.28 1.54
N ILE A 170 17.41 -20.03 2.65
CA ILE A 170 16.86 -19.29 3.79
C ILE A 170 17.96 -18.43 4.41
N GLU A 171 17.63 -17.18 4.74
CA GLU A 171 18.45 -16.28 5.54
C GLU A 171 17.59 -15.60 6.60
N GLU A 172 18.17 -15.33 7.76
CA GLU A 172 17.44 -14.75 8.89
C GLU A 172 18.25 -13.65 9.58
N ASN A 173 17.55 -12.63 10.03
CA ASN A 173 18.07 -11.67 11.00
C ASN A 173 17.21 -11.68 12.28
N SER A 174 17.46 -10.76 13.21
CA SER A 174 16.78 -10.73 14.51
C SER A 174 15.26 -10.57 14.44
N LYS A 175 14.72 -9.99 13.35
CA LYS A 175 13.30 -9.62 13.22
C LYS A 175 12.59 -10.32 12.07
N TYR A 176 13.33 -10.72 11.05
CA TYR A 176 12.77 -11.20 9.80
C TYR A 176 13.50 -12.45 9.31
N LYS A 177 12.78 -13.22 8.53
CA LYS A 177 13.28 -14.35 7.77
C LYS A 177 12.98 -14.10 6.31
N VAL A 178 13.91 -14.40 5.43
CA VAL A 178 13.68 -14.47 3.99
C VAL A 178 13.96 -15.89 3.50
N SER A 179 13.14 -16.40 2.64
CA SER A 179 13.36 -17.66 1.94
C SER A 179 13.10 -17.48 0.46
N TRP A 180 13.89 -18.15 -0.36
CA TRP A 180 13.72 -18.05 -1.81
C TRP A 180 13.99 -19.40 -2.48
N THR A 181 13.46 -19.54 -3.68
CA THR A 181 13.68 -20.67 -4.56
C THR A 181 13.71 -20.18 -6.00
N TYR A 182 14.43 -20.89 -6.85
CA TYR A 182 14.46 -20.63 -8.28
C TYR A 182 13.90 -21.83 -9.03
N HIS A 183 13.00 -21.55 -9.96
CA HIS A 183 12.45 -22.55 -10.86
C HIS A 183 12.76 -22.19 -12.33
N PRO A 184 13.27 -23.11 -13.16
CA PRO A 184 13.70 -22.78 -14.54
C PRO A 184 12.60 -22.13 -15.40
N SER A 185 11.35 -22.55 -15.24
CA SER A 185 10.22 -22.02 -16.01
C SER A 185 9.49 -20.86 -15.35
N ARG A 186 9.70 -20.63 -14.04
CA ARG A 186 9.00 -19.60 -13.25
C ARG A 186 9.91 -18.52 -12.69
N GLY A 187 11.22 -18.73 -12.73
CA GLY A 187 12.18 -17.78 -12.20
C GLY A 187 12.32 -17.81 -10.68
N LEU A 188 12.54 -16.67 -10.09
CA LEU A 188 12.81 -16.48 -8.67
C LEU A 188 11.53 -16.14 -7.89
N GLU A 189 11.24 -16.92 -6.86
CA GLU A 189 10.21 -16.65 -5.87
C GLU A 189 10.86 -16.35 -4.51
N VAL A 190 10.53 -15.24 -3.89
CA VAL A 190 11.10 -14.78 -2.62
C VAL A 190 9.97 -14.51 -1.62
N THR A 191 10.07 -15.06 -0.42
CA THR A 191 9.11 -14.87 0.68
C THR A 191 9.80 -14.27 1.89
N TYR A 192 9.31 -13.12 2.33
CA TYR A 192 9.72 -12.46 3.57
C TYR A 192 8.70 -12.76 4.67
N THR A 193 9.18 -13.09 5.87
CA THR A 193 8.33 -13.45 7.02
C THR A 193 8.77 -12.65 8.24
N LYS A 194 7.79 -12.12 8.98
CA LYS A 194 8.02 -11.49 10.28
C LYS A 194 8.10 -12.59 11.34
N LYS A 195 9.13 -12.52 12.18
CA LYS A 195 9.31 -13.42 13.35
C LYS A 195 8.43 -13.03 14.52
#